data_0c1f0641eb45b736ca47a03a33d213b4
#
_entry.id   0c1f0641eb45b736ca47a03a33d213b4
#
_cell.length_a   1.000
_cell.length_b   1.000
_cell.length_c   1.000
_cell.angle_alpha   90.00
_cell.angle_beta   90.00
_cell.angle_gamma   90.00
#
_symmetry.space_group_name_H-M   'P 1'
#
loop_
_entity.id
_entity.type
_entity.pdbx_description
1 polymer ?
#
loop_
_entity_poly.entity_id
_entity_poly.type
_entity_poly.pdbx_seq_one_letter_code
_entity_poly.pdbx_strand_id
1 'polypeptide(L)'
;MKVYEVGGCVRDELMGVKPMDRDWVVVNSSPAEMEHKGFKPIGKDFPVFLHPVTKEEYALARTEKKSGTGYKDFTFYFDKNVTLEEDLQRRDLTINAMAKDSNGEIIDPFGGMKDIQQQIFRHTSPAFAEDPLRALRLARLKSYPHLSKFSTAIETTKLIQDIVMSDELSALSADRVWMEVSKALANKDSKNFFESLLEHRLLTPWFI
;
A
#
# COMPACT_ATOMS: atom_id res chain seq x y z
N MET A 1 -19.05 11.37 -8.34
CA MET A 1 -18.46 10.11 -7.90
C MET A 1 -17.80 9.41 -9.09
N LYS A 2 -16.51 9.12 -8.99
CA LYS A 2 -15.77 8.26 -9.93
C LYS A 2 -15.13 7.13 -9.14
N VAL A 3 -15.02 5.95 -9.73
CA VAL A 3 -14.52 4.74 -9.07
C VAL A 3 -13.38 4.17 -9.88
N TYR A 4 -12.32 3.75 -9.18
CA TYR A 4 -11.13 3.18 -9.78
C TYR A 4 -10.71 1.94 -9.00
N GLU A 5 -10.36 0.88 -9.71
CA GLU A 5 -9.62 -0.24 -9.15
C GLU A 5 -8.18 0.18 -8.90
N VAL A 6 -7.55 -0.17 -7.77
CA VAL A 6 -6.25 0.38 -7.39
C VAL A 6 -5.34 -0.63 -6.68
N GLY A 7 -4.05 -0.39 -6.74
CA GLY A 7 -3.10 -1.09 -5.89
C GLY A 7 -2.67 -2.46 -6.42
N GLY A 8 -2.56 -3.42 -5.52
CA GLY A 8 -2.03 -4.74 -5.81
C GLY A 8 -2.78 -5.50 -6.90
N CYS A 9 -4.09 -5.34 -6.98
CA CYS A 9 -4.90 -6.00 -8.01
C CYS A 9 -4.57 -5.48 -9.43
N VAL A 10 -4.36 -4.18 -9.59
CA VAL A 10 -3.96 -3.60 -10.89
C VAL A 10 -2.57 -4.10 -11.28
N ARG A 11 -1.61 -4.10 -10.34
CA ARG A 11 -0.27 -4.67 -10.55
C ARG A 11 -0.34 -6.13 -10.98
N ASP A 12 -1.08 -6.96 -10.25
CA ASP A 12 -1.16 -8.40 -10.50
C ASP A 12 -1.78 -8.69 -11.87
N GLU A 13 -2.84 -7.99 -12.26
CA GLU A 13 -3.43 -8.10 -13.60
C GLU A 13 -2.44 -7.72 -14.71
N LEU A 14 -1.68 -6.62 -14.54
CA LEU A 14 -0.64 -6.22 -15.49
C LEU A 14 0.48 -7.26 -15.63
N MET A 15 0.73 -8.03 -14.57
CA MET A 15 1.69 -9.14 -14.56
C MET A 15 1.08 -10.49 -15.03
N GLY A 16 -0.19 -10.51 -15.43
CA GLY A 16 -0.89 -11.74 -15.83
C GLY A 16 -1.23 -12.67 -14.66
N VAL A 17 -1.20 -12.16 -13.44
CA VAL A 17 -1.56 -12.90 -12.22
C VAL A 17 -3.00 -12.55 -11.83
N LYS A 18 -3.80 -13.57 -11.50
CA LYS A 18 -5.16 -13.33 -11.03
C LYS A 18 -5.13 -12.70 -9.63
N PRO A 19 -5.70 -11.51 -9.43
CA PRO A 19 -5.79 -10.89 -8.11
C PRO A 19 -6.61 -11.75 -7.13
N MET A 20 -6.18 -11.79 -5.88
CA MET A 20 -6.94 -12.43 -4.80
C MET A 20 -8.05 -11.53 -4.29
N ASP A 21 -7.73 -10.25 -4.09
CA ASP A 21 -8.63 -9.21 -3.59
C ASP A 21 -8.63 -8.02 -4.54
N ARG A 22 -9.70 -7.24 -4.53
CA ARG A 22 -9.83 -6.00 -5.29
C ARG A 22 -10.08 -4.84 -4.34
N ASP A 23 -9.26 -3.82 -4.46
CA ASP A 23 -9.40 -2.56 -3.73
C ASP A 23 -9.91 -1.47 -4.68
N TRP A 24 -10.85 -0.69 -4.18
CA TRP A 24 -11.48 0.39 -4.94
C TRP A 24 -11.26 1.75 -4.26
N VAL A 25 -10.92 2.76 -5.06
CA VAL A 25 -10.90 4.17 -4.62
C VAL A 25 -12.05 4.93 -5.27
N VAL A 26 -12.70 5.72 -4.45
CA VAL A 26 -13.81 6.59 -4.86
C VAL A 26 -13.38 8.04 -4.75
N VAL A 27 -13.41 8.75 -5.87
CA VAL A 27 -13.06 10.16 -5.99
C VAL A 27 -14.32 11.00 -6.19
N ASN A 28 -14.29 12.25 -5.73
CA ASN A 28 -15.41 13.17 -5.84
C ASN A 28 -16.70 12.61 -5.25
N SER A 29 -16.61 12.14 -3.99
CA SER A 29 -17.75 11.65 -3.21
C SER A 29 -17.59 11.97 -1.73
N SER A 30 -18.60 11.68 -0.93
CA SER A 30 -18.58 11.87 0.52
C SER A 30 -19.17 10.64 1.22
N PRO A 31 -18.91 10.47 2.54
CA PRO A 31 -19.53 9.38 3.32
C PRO A 31 -21.04 9.34 3.16
N ALA A 32 -21.72 10.49 3.29
CA ALA A 32 -23.18 10.57 3.14
C ALA A 32 -23.67 10.14 1.74
N GLU A 33 -22.91 10.47 0.68
CA GLU A 33 -23.23 10.04 -0.68
C GLU A 33 -23.02 8.53 -0.87
N MET A 34 -21.98 7.95 -0.25
CA MET A 34 -21.74 6.51 -0.26
C MET A 34 -22.87 5.75 0.45
N GLU A 35 -23.26 6.20 1.65
CA GLU A 35 -24.35 5.59 2.42
C GLU A 35 -25.68 5.70 1.69
N HIS A 36 -25.98 6.85 1.09
CA HIS A 36 -27.19 7.04 0.27
C HIS A 36 -27.27 6.06 -0.91
N LYS A 37 -26.11 5.65 -1.45
CA LYS A 37 -26.02 4.62 -2.50
C LYS A 37 -26.03 3.18 -1.96
N GLY A 38 -26.23 3.00 -0.65
CA GLY A 38 -26.36 1.69 0.00
C GLY A 38 -25.03 1.05 0.40
N PHE A 39 -23.91 1.75 0.28
CA PHE A 39 -22.63 1.29 0.81
C PHE A 39 -22.64 1.30 2.34
N LYS A 40 -22.03 0.29 2.97
CA LYS A 40 -22.00 0.16 4.43
C LYS A 40 -20.62 0.55 4.98
N PRO A 41 -20.51 1.55 5.88
CA PRO A 41 -19.24 1.91 6.49
C PRO A 41 -18.72 0.78 7.37
N ILE A 42 -17.38 0.50 7.30
CA ILE A 42 -16.70 -0.49 8.12
C ILE A 42 -15.46 0.06 8.83
N GLY A 43 -14.92 1.17 8.37
CA GLY A 43 -13.77 1.84 9.00
C GLY A 43 -14.21 2.76 10.14
N LYS A 44 -13.48 2.73 11.27
CA LYS A 44 -13.72 3.68 12.39
C LYS A 44 -12.97 4.99 12.20
N ASP A 45 -11.73 4.92 11.70
CA ASP A 45 -10.81 6.06 11.63
C ASP A 45 -10.77 6.71 10.24
N PHE A 46 -11.15 5.97 9.20
CA PHE A 46 -11.23 6.50 7.84
C PHE A 46 -12.33 5.79 7.05
N PRO A 47 -12.94 6.47 6.05
CA PRO A 47 -14.13 5.98 5.38
C PRO A 47 -13.81 4.88 4.37
N VAL A 48 -13.87 3.63 4.82
CA VAL A 48 -13.96 2.43 4.00
C VAL A 48 -15.39 1.91 4.07
N PHE A 49 -15.91 1.47 2.95
CA PHE A 49 -17.27 1.01 2.78
C PHE A 49 -17.31 -0.33 2.07
N LEU A 50 -18.24 -1.19 2.46
CA LEU A 50 -18.56 -2.41 1.70
C LEU A 50 -19.59 -2.11 0.62
N HIS A 51 -19.31 -2.55 -0.58
CA HIS A 51 -20.27 -2.50 -1.67
C HIS A 51 -21.53 -3.33 -1.34
N PRO A 52 -22.74 -2.80 -1.61
CA PRO A 52 -23.99 -3.44 -1.16
C PRO A 52 -24.18 -4.87 -1.69
N VAL A 53 -23.68 -5.17 -2.89
CA VAL A 53 -23.84 -6.47 -3.55
C VAL A 53 -22.56 -7.32 -3.46
N THR A 54 -21.40 -6.83 -3.99
CA THR A 54 -20.17 -7.61 -4.10
C THR A 54 -19.42 -7.77 -2.79
N LYS A 55 -19.69 -6.91 -1.80
CA LYS A 55 -18.98 -6.85 -0.50
C LYS A 55 -17.50 -6.49 -0.60
N GLU A 56 -17.04 -6.06 -1.75
CA GLU A 56 -15.71 -5.51 -1.93
C GLU A 56 -15.54 -4.19 -1.20
N GLU A 57 -14.30 -3.86 -0.84
CA GLU A 57 -13.96 -2.65 -0.08
C GLU A 57 -13.76 -1.44 -1.01
N TYR A 58 -14.47 -0.37 -0.68
CA TYR A 58 -14.41 0.92 -1.37
C TYR A 58 -13.95 1.99 -0.39
N ALA A 59 -12.79 2.59 -0.63
CA ALA A 59 -12.26 3.68 0.17
C ALA A 59 -12.49 5.02 -0.53
N LEU A 60 -12.88 6.07 0.21
CA LEU A 60 -12.80 7.43 -0.32
C LEU A 60 -11.35 7.83 -0.51
N ALA A 61 -11.07 8.53 -1.62
CA ALA A 61 -9.76 9.12 -1.85
C ALA A 61 -9.37 10.01 -0.67
N ARG A 62 -8.13 9.88 -0.21
CA ARG A 62 -7.63 10.60 0.97
C ARG A 62 -6.18 10.99 0.82
N THR A 63 -5.80 12.02 1.56
CA THR A 63 -4.42 12.34 1.90
C THR A 63 -4.16 11.99 3.36
N GLU A 64 -2.91 11.74 3.68
CA GLU A 64 -2.44 11.41 5.02
C GLU A 64 -1.39 12.45 5.42
N LYS A 65 -1.44 12.93 6.68
CA LYS A 65 -0.43 13.79 7.24
C LYS A 65 0.02 13.25 8.59
N LYS A 66 1.31 13.00 8.72
CA LYS A 66 1.90 12.60 9.99
C LYS A 66 1.90 13.82 10.92
N SER A 67 1.35 13.70 12.14
CA SER A 67 1.25 14.76 13.14
C SER A 67 2.11 14.49 14.39
N GLY A 68 2.79 13.33 14.47
CA GLY A 68 3.62 12.93 15.61
C GLY A 68 4.46 11.69 15.32
N THR A 69 4.93 10.99 16.37
CA THR A 69 5.71 9.77 16.26
C THR A 69 4.81 8.53 16.36
N GLY A 70 4.87 7.65 15.35
CA GLY A 70 4.11 6.40 15.30
C GLY A 70 2.80 6.48 14.53
N TYR A 71 2.11 5.33 14.39
CA TYR A 71 0.92 5.18 13.55
C TYR A 71 -0.33 5.92 14.08
N LYS A 72 -0.42 6.16 15.38
CA LYS A 72 -1.60 6.83 15.98
C LYS A 72 -1.68 8.32 15.66
N ASP A 73 -0.61 8.88 15.12
CA ASP A 73 -0.48 10.31 14.86
C ASP A 73 -0.67 10.67 13.37
N PHE A 74 -1.37 9.81 12.60
CA PHE A 74 -1.82 10.14 11.26
C PHE A 74 -3.18 10.84 11.31
N THR A 75 -3.26 12.01 10.71
CA THR A 75 -4.52 12.67 10.40
C THR A 75 -4.89 12.38 8.96
N PHE A 76 -6.06 11.75 8.77
CA PHE A 76 -6.61 11.44 7.45
C PHE A 76 -7.51 12.57 7.00
N TYR A 77 -7.23 13.11 5.83
CA TYR A 77 -8.08 14.11 5.18
C TYR A 77 -8.76 13.45 3.99
N PHE A 78 -10.07 13.33 4.09
CA PHE A 78 -10.92 12.87 3.01
C PHE A 78 -11.93 13.97 2.69
N ASP A 79 -11.80 14.53 1.51
CA ASP A 79 -12.64 15.60 0.99
C ASP A 79 -12.99 15.27 -0.47
N LYS A 80 -14.11 15.80 -0.97
CA LYS A 80 -14.53 15.64 -2.37
C LYS A 80 -13.48 16.14 -3.37
N ASN A 81 -12.61 17.04 -2.94
CA ASN A 81 -11.57 17.64 -3.77
C ASN A 81 -10.27 16.81 -3.82
N VAL A 82 -10.12 15.80 -2.95
CA VAL A 82 -8.94 14.91 -3.02
C VAL A 82 -8.95 14.18 -4.36
N THR A 83 -7.88 14.35 -5.10
CA THR A 83 -7.69 13.76 -6.43
C THR A 83 -7.25 12.30 -6.35
N LEU A 84 -7.41 11.58 -7.46
CA LEU A 84 -6.87 10.23 -7.57
C LEU A 84 -5.34 10.22 -7.41
N GLU A 85 -4.66 11.18 -8.01
CA GLU A 85 -3.19 11.28 -7.98
C GLU A 85 -2.68 11.48 -6.54
N GLU A 86 -3.32 12.34 -5.73
CA GLU A 86 -2.99 12.52 -4.32
C GLU A 86 -3.18 11.24 -3.50
N ASP A 87 -4.24 10.46 -3.76
CA ASP A 87 -4.42 9.16 -3.10
C ASP A 87 -3.36 8.15 -3.52
N LEU A 88 -2.99 8.12 -4.80
CA LEU A 88 -1.93 7.24 -5.29
C LEU A 88 -0.56 7.64 -4.74
N GLN A 89 -0.27 8.94 -4.62
CA GLN A 89 1.02 9.48 -4.15
C GLN A 89 1.39 9.03 -2.73
N ARG A 90 0.40 8.87 -1.84
CA ARG A 90 0.61 8.43 -0.46
C ARG A 90 0.88 6.94 -0.30
N ARG A 91 0.74 6.13 -1.37
CA ARG A 91 0.94 4.68 -1.34
C ARG A 91 2.42 4.33 -1.20
N ASP A 92 2.67 3.07 -0.81
CA ASP A 92 4.01 2.58 -0.50
C ASP A 92 4.95 2.55 -1.72
N LEU A 93 4.57 1.82 -2.76
CA LEU A 93 5.42 1.56 -3.93
C LEU A 93 4.73 1.99 -5.22
N THR A 94 5.51 2.42 -6.21
CA THR A 94 5.02 2.81 -7.55
C THR A 94 4.16 1.72 -8.18
N ILE A 95 4.58 0.46 -8.06
CA ILE A 95 3.85 -0.71 -8.59
C ILE A 95 2.48 -0.94 -7.91
N ASN A 96 2.23 -0.32 -6.76
CA ASN A 96 0.95 -0.33 -6.03
C ASN A 96 0.23 1.02 -6.13
N ALA A 97 0.82 2.00 -6.80
CA ALA A 97 0.31 3.37 -6.97
C ALA A 97 -0.25 3.59 -8.38
N MET A 98 -0.90 2.59 -8.92
CA MET A 98 -1.61 2.62 -10.20
C MET A 98 -3.11 2.43 -9.98
N ALA A 99 -3.89 2.96 -10.90
CA ALA A 99 -5.33 2.79 -10.94
C ALA A 99 -5.80 2.31 -12.31
N LYS A 100 -6.96 1.64 -12.33
CA LYS A 100 -7.66 1.25 -13.55
C LYS A 100 -9.07 1.81 -13.51
N ASP A 101 -9.46 2.50 -14.57
CA ASP A 101 -10.81 3.05 -14.69
C ASP A 101 -11.84 2.01 -15.17
N SER A 102 -13.10 2.42 -15.26
CA SER A 102 -14.21 1.57 -15.75
C SER A 102 -14.10 1.16 -17.21
N ASN A 103 -13.25 1.82 -18.01
CA ASN A 103 -12.99 1.47 -19.41
C ASN A 103 -11.77 0.54 -19.56
N GLY A 104 -11.10 0.23 -18.44
CA GLY A 104 -9.87 -0.56 -18.42
C GLY A 104 -8.60 0.25 -18.68
N GLU A 105 -8.67 1.57 -18.73
CA GLU A 105 -7.51 2.44 -18.91
C GLU A 105 -6.68 2.48 -17.61
N ILE A 106 -5.36 2.32 -17.76
CA ILE A 106 -4.42 2.37 -16.63
C ILE A 106 -3.94 3.81 -16.43
N ILE A 107 -4.08 4.29 -15.21
CA ILE A 107 -3.62 5.60 -14.75
C ILE A 107 -2.39 5.35 -13.86
N ASP A 108 -1.22 5.73 -14.37
CA ASP A 108 0.10 5.47 -13.75
C ASP A 108 0.93 6.75 -13.65
N PRO A 109 0.62 7.65 -12.72
CA PRO A 109 1.34 8.92 -12.60
C PRO A 109 2.77 8.78 -12.04
N PHE A 110 3.09 7.64 -11.42
CA PHE A 110 4.38 7.43 -10.73
C PHE A 110 5.30 6.39 -11.39
N GLY A 111 4.92 5.88 -12.57
CA GLY A 111 5.75 4.98 -13.38
C GLY A 111 5.80 3.53 -12.88
N GLY A 112 4.74 3.07 -12.24
CA GLY A 112 4.63 1.69 -11.74
C GLY A 112 4.73 0.64 -12.84
N MET A 113 4.16 0.89 -14.03
CA MET A 113 4.29 -0.01 -15.18
C MET A 113 5.75 -0.19 -15.61
N LYS A 114 6.53 0.90 -15.61
CA LYS A 114 7.96 0.86 -15.93
C LYS A 114 8.71 0.06 -14.86
N ASP A 115 8.42 0.27 -13.59
CA ASP A 115 9.06 -0.45 -12.51
C ASP A 115 8.68 -1.95 -12.49
N ILE A 116 7.46 -2.32 -12.90
CA ILE A 116 7.09 -3.73 -13.14
C ILE A 116 7.97 -4.33 -14.24
N GLN A 117 8.11 -3.67 -15.39
CA GLN A 117 8.94 -4.17 -16.49
C GLN A 117 10.42 -4.33 -16.09
N GLN A 118 10.93 -3.42 -15.27
CA GLN A 118 12.30 -3.43 -14.77
C GLN A 118 12.49 -4.34 -13.55
N GLN A 119 11.43 -4.89 -12.98
CA GLN A 119 11.42 -5.68 -11.75
C GLN A 119 12.03 -4.89 -10.56
N ILE A 120 11.54 -3.66 -10.32
CA ILE A 120 12.05 -2.76 -9.29
C ILE A 120 10.96 -2.44 -8.27
N PHE A 121 11.29 -2.55 -6.98
CA PHE A 121 10.55 -1.92 -5.90
C PHE A 121 11.06 -0.50 -5.68
N ARG A 122 10.26 0.48 -6.04
CA ARG A 122 10.52 1.90 -5.84
C ARG A 122 9.43 2.50 -4.98
N HIS A 123 9.78 3.30 -3.98
CA HIS A 123 8.81 4.07 -3.20
C HIS A 123 8.11 5.12 -4.09
N THR A 124 6.85 5.39 -3.80
CA THR A 124 6.04 6.33 -4.60
C THR A 124 6.45 7.78 -4.35
N SER A 125 6.71 8.11 -3.08
CA SER A 125 7.07 9.46 -2.64
C SER A 125 7.85 9.40 -1.32
N PRO A 126 8.47 10.52 -0.86
CA PRO A 126 9.12 10.59 0.46
C PRO A 126 8.20 10.22 1.63
N ALA A 127 6.88 10.32 1.47
CA ALA A 127 5.90 9.86 2.45
C ALA A 127 6.02 8.35 2.79
N PHE A 128 6.78 7.59 2.01
CA PHE A 128 7.11 6.20 2.34
C PHE A 128 7.72 6.07 3.75
N ALA A 129 8.59 7.00 4.15
CA ALA A 129 9.24 6.99 5.45
C ALA A 129 8.31 7.37 6.63
N GLU A 130 7.14 7.94 6.35
CA GLU A 130 6.20 8.32 7.40
C GLU A 130 5.58 7.10 8.13
N ASP A 131 5.51 5.94 7.46
CA ASP A 131 5.05 4.69 8.07
C ASP A 131 6.16 3.62 7.95
N PRO A 132 6.91 3.34 9.01
CA PRO A 132 8.00 2.35 9.01
C PRO A 132 7.56 0.94 8.60
N LEU A 133 6.27 0.60 8.76
CA LEU A 133 5.72 -0.68 8.32
C LEU A 133 5.88 -0.90 6.81
N ARG A 134 5.97 0.17 6.02
CA ARG A 134 6.14 0.06 4.56
C ARG A 134 7.42 -0.66 4.17
N ALA A 135 8.48 -0.57 5.00
CA ALA A 135 9.70 -1.36 4.80
C ALA A 135 9.44 -2.88 4.97
N LEU A 136 8.67 -3.27 5.98
CA LEU A 136 8.26 -4.67 6.17
C LEU A 136 7.29 -5.14 5.07
N ARG A 137 6.41 -4.26 4.60
CA ARG A 137 5.51 -4.54 3.47
C ARG A 137 6.30 -4.80 2.17
N LEU A 138 7.36 -4.02 1.91
CA LEU A 138 8.26 -4.27 0.78
C LEU A 138 8.89 -5.66 0.91
N ALA A 139 9.45 -5.99 2.09
CA ALA A 139 10.02 -7.31 2.33
C ALA A 139 8.98 -8.43 2.12
N ARG A 140 7.73 -8.25 2.59
CA ARG A 140 6.66 -9.21 2.35
C ARG A 140 6.38 -9.42 0.87
N LEU A 141 6.41 -8.37 0.05
CA LEU A 141 6.18 -8.50 -1.39
C LEU A 141 7.21 -9.43 -2.07
N LYS A 142 8.43 -9.54 -1.55
CA LYS A 142 9.43 -10.53 -2.00
C LYS A 142 8.99 -11.97 -1.82
N SER A 143 8.05 -12.25 -0.91
CA SER A 143 7.52 -13.61 -0.70
C SER A 143 6.50 -14.04 -1.75
N TYR A 144 6.00 -13.14 -2.59
CA TYR A 144 5.13 -13.49 -3.70
C TYR A 144 5.96 -14.01 -4.88
N PRO A 145 5.66 -15.18 -5.46
CA PRO A 145 6.46 -15.78 -6.53
C PRO A 145 6.72 -14.85 -7.72
N HIS A 146 5.71 -14.11 -8.15
CA HIS A 146 5.80 -13.19 -9.28
C HIS A 146 6.59 -11.91 -8.98
N LEU A 147 6.84 -11.59 -7.69
CA LEU A 147 7.61 -10.44 -7.24
C LEU A 147 8.98 -10.82 -6.64
N SER A 148 9.27 -12.10 -6.50
CA SER A 148 10.46 -12.60 -5.81
C SER A 148 11.79 -12.13 -6.42
N LYS A 149 11.81 -11.85 -7.72
CA LYS A 149 12.99 -11.38 -8.46
C LYS A 149 13.17 -9.86 -8.48
N PHE A 150 12.22 -9.12 -7.94
CA PHE A 150 12.33 -7.66 -7.91
C PHE A 150 13.50 -7.21 -7.03
N SER A 151 14.27 -6.25 -7.50
CA SER A 151 15.30 -5.57 -6.72
C SER A 151 14.75 -4.29 -6.09
N THR A 152 15.34 -3.84 -4.99
CA THR A 152 14.97 -2.55 -4.39
C THR A 152 15.77 -1.43 -5.05
N ALA A 153 15.11 -0.35 -5.45
CA ALA A 153 15.77 0.83 -5.99
C ALA A 153 16.75 1.43 -4.97
N ILE A 154 17.86 1.98 -5.44
CA ILE A 154 18.91 2.54 -4.57
C ILE A 154 18.35 3.63 -3.65
N GLU A 155 17.51 4.51 -4.19
CA GLU A 155 16.87 5.58 -3.43
C GLU A 155 15.89 5.04 -2.39
N THR A 156 15.21 3.93 -2.66
CA THR A 156 14.31 3.26 -1.70
C THR A 156 15.12 2.55 -0.60
N THR A 157 16.24 1.92 -0.97
CA THR A 157 17.16 1.33 0.00
C THR A 157 17.70 2.38 0.98
N LYS A 158 18.07 3.57 0.50
CA LYS A 158 18.51 4.67 1.36
C LYS A 158 17.41 5.10 2.32
N LEU A 159 16.19 5.25 1.83
CA LEU A 159 15.05 5.64 2.66
C LEU A 159 14.74 4.59 3.74
N ILE A 160 14.87 3.30 3.42
CA ILE A 160 14.74 2.21 4.41
C ILE A 160 15.87 2.30 5.45
N GLN A 161 17.11 2.61 5.03
CA GLN A 161 18.22 2.81 5.97
C GLN A 161 17.96 3.97 6.93
N ASP A 162 17.38 5.07 6.45
CA ASP A 162 17.00 6.22 7.29
C ASP A 162 15.93 5.79 8.32
N ILE A 163 14.93 4.99 7.93
CA ILE A 163 13.93 4.42 8.84
C ILE A 163 14.61 3.56 9.93
N VAL A 164 15.55 2.70 9.55
CA VAL A 164 16.29 1.85 10.51
C VAL A 164 17.10 2.71 11.50
N MET A 165 17.74 3.77 11.02
CA MET A 165 18.56 4.66 11.87
C MET A 165 17.74 5.56 12.79
N SER A 166 16.49 5.87 12.42
CA SER A 166 15.60 6.71 13.23
C SER A 166 14.95 5.99 14.41
N ASP A 167 15.15 4.68 14.55
CA ASP A 167 14.49 3.80 15.55
C ASP A 167 12.94 3.79 15.48
N GLU A 168 12.37 4.30 14.40
CA GLU A 168 10.89 4.33 14.25
C GLU A 168 10.27 2.92 14.11
N LEU A 169 11.06 1.91 13.77
CA LEU A 169 10.61 0.51 13.74
C LEU A 169 10.16 0.02 15.12
N SER A 170 10.75 0.54 16.20
CA SER A 170 10.39 0.22 17.59
C SER A 170 9.01 0.74 17.98
N ALA A 171 8.50 1.77 17.27
CA ALA A 171 7.19 2.34 17.50
C ALA A 171 6.04 1.57 16.84
N LEU A 172 6.34 0.58 16.01
CA LEU A 172 5.31 -0.28 15.40
C LEU A 172 4.62 -1.13 16.47
N SER A 173 3.33 -1.40 16.29
CA SER A 173 2.65 -2.37 17.14
C SER A 173 2.94 -3.81 16.69
N ALA A 174 3.04 -4.73 17.65
CA ALA A 174 3.26 -6.14 17.39
C ALA A 174 2.20 -6.73 16.42
N ASP A 175 0.94 -6.30 16.56
CA ASP A 175 -0.14 -6.77 15.68
C ASP A 175 0.09 -6.40 14.23
N ARG A 176 0.56 -5.17 13.96
CA ARG A 176 0.85 -4.72 12.58
C ARG A 176 2.02 -5.51 11.99
N VAL A 177 3.08 -5.69 12.77
CA VAL A 177 4.25 -6.49 12.35
C VAL A 177 3.82 -7.94 12.09
N TRP A 178 3.06 -8.54 13.01
CA TRP A 178 2.57 -9.90 12.88
C TRP A 178 1.69 -10.09 11.63
N MET A 179 0.87 -9.10 11.27
CA MET A 179 0.08 -9.16 10.04
C MET A 179 0.96 -9.25 8.78
N GLU A 180 2.08 -8.54 8.72
CA GLU A 180 3.00 -8.64 7.57
C GLU A 180 3.74 -10.00 7.57
N VAL A 181 4.18 -10.46 8.73
CA VAL A 181 4.83 -11.77 8.91
C VAL A 181 3.89 -12.90 8.50
N SER A 182 2.67 -12.92 9.03
CA SER A 182 1.70 -14.00 8.75
C SER A 182 1.32 -14.05 7.28
N LYS A 183 1.16 -12.90 6.63
CA LYS A 183 0.93 -12.82 5.18
C LYS A 183 2.14 -13.31 4.37
N ALA A 184 3.36 -13.02 4.82
CA ALA A 184 4.57 -13.52 4.17
C ALA A 184 4.69 -15.04 4.30
N LEU A 185 4.44 -15.58 5.50
CA LEU A 185 4.51 -17.02 5.78
C LEU A 185 3.46 -17.84 5.01
N ALA A 186 2.33 -17.22 4.65
CA ALA A 186 1.30 -17.86 3.84
C ALA A 186 1.73 -18.05 2.37
N ASN A 187 2.79 -17.39 1.92
CA ASN A 187 3.30 -17.50 0.55
C ASN A 187 4.32 -18.62 0.40
N LYS A 188 4.40 -19.19 -0.79
CA LYS A 188 5.32 -20.29 -1.11
C LYS A 188 6.79 -19.90 -0.94
N ASP A 189 7.15 -18.66 -1.27
CA ASP A 189 8.51 -18.16 -1.24
C ASP A 189 8.77 -17.31 0.02
N SER A 190 8.16 -17.71 1.16
CA SER A 190 8.27 -17.00 2.45
C SER A 190 9.70 -16.75 2.93
N LYS A 191 10.66 -17.59 2.53
CA LYS A 191 12.09 -17.40 2.79
C LYS A 191 12.58 -16.02 2.31
N ASN A 192 12.13 -15.55 1.16
CA ASN A 192 12.55 -14.28 0.57
C ASN A 192 12.16 -13.07 1.44
N PHE A 193 11.12 -13.20 2.26
CA PHE A 193 10.76 -12.18 3.26
C PHE A 193 11.91 -11.97 4.25
N PHE A 194 12.39 -13.05 4.87
CA PHE A 194 13.47 -12.97 5.86
C PHE A 194 14.82 -12.58 5.24
N GLU A 195 15.09 -13.03 4.03
CA GLU A 195 16.27 -12.58 3.27
C GLU A 195 16.22 -11.07 3.00
N SER A 196 15.07 -10.54 2.66
CA SER A 196 14.87 -9.10 2.46
C SER A 196 14.98 -8.32 3.78
N LEU A 197 14.47 -8.86 4.89
CA LEU A 197 14.66 -8.25 6.21
C LEU A 197 16.16 -8.17 6.58
N LEU A 198 16.91 -9.24 6.31
CA LEU A 198 18.35 -9.28 6.56
C LEU A 198 19.11 -8.27 5.67
N GLU A 199 18.81 -8.26 4.36
CA GLU A 199 19.41 -7.35 3.36
C GLU A 199 19.24 -5.88 3.78
N HIS A 200 18.06 -5.51 4.26
CA HIS A 200 17.71 -4.14 4.64
C HIS A 200 17.91 -3.81 6.13
N ARG A 201 18.47 -4.73 6.94
CA ARG A 201 18.69 -4.58 8.38
C ARG A 201 17.41 -4.33 9.18
N LEU A 202 16.32 -4.96 8.77
CA LEU A 202 14.98 -4.82 9.36
C LEU A 202 14.66 -5.91 10.42
N LEU A 203 15.65 -6.75 10.81
CA LEU A 203 15.43 -7.81 11.80
C LEU A 203 15.24 -7.26 13.22
N THR A 204 15.97 -6.21 13.58
CA THR A 204 15.81 -5.51 14.85
C THR A 204 14.73 -4.44 14.73
N PRO A 205 13.87 -4.23 15.75
CA PRO A 205 13.85 -4.90 17.07
C PRO A 205 12.94 -6.14 17.14
N TRP A 206 12.34 -6.57 16.04
CA TRP A 206 11.20 -7.49 16.07
C TRP A 206 11.54 -8.97 16.01
N PHE A 207 12.72 -9.32 15.50
CA PHE A 207 13.10 -10.71 15.24
C PHE A 207 14.40 -11.14 15.96
N ILE A 208 15.21 -10.20 16.38
CA ILE A 208 16.47 -10.41 17.12
C ILE A 208 16.73 -9.27 18.11
#